data_cc0264ce95f8b3ac9de7832e25a78a2c
#
_entry.id   cc0264ce95f8b3ac9de7832e25a78a2c
#
_cell.length_a   1.000
_cell.length_b   1.000
_cell.length_c   1.000
_cell.angle_alpha   90.00
_cell.angle_beta   90.00
_cell.angle_gamma   90.00
#
_symmetry.space_group_name_H-M   'P 1'
#
loop_
_entity.id
_entity.type
_entity.pdbx_description
1 polymer ?
#
loop_
_entity_poly.entity_id
_entity_poly.type
_entity_poly.pdbx_seq_one_letter_code
_entity_poly.pdbx_strand_id
1 'polypeptide(L)'
;MFTIDLTVKNTPFPISVQRKTAEDADAVFQLILAAMSSGKPEIVELKCEGKTEKKIAVRASEISGVQVAQRDGVATGSGRPPGFFALTSE
;
A
#
# COMPACT_ATOMS: atom_id res chain seq x y z
N MET A 1 -5.86 10.60 -5.83
CA MET A 1 -5.45 9.97 -4.56
C MET A 1 -4.86 8.60 -4.83
N PHE A 2 -3.79 8.29 -4.17
CA PHE A 2 -3.13 7.01 -4.36
C PHE A 2 -3.27 6.17 -3.10
N THR A 3 -3.50 4.89 -3.27
CA THR A 3 -3.67 3.98 -2.14
C THR A 3 -2.54 2.96 -2.15
N ILE A 4 -1.90 2.82 -1.01
CA ILE A 4 -0.87 1.81 -0.82
C ILE A 4 -1.46 0.76 0.10
N ASP A 5 -1.55 -0.47 -0.38
CA ASP A 5 -2.09 -1.58 0.39
C ASP A 5 -0.97 -2.52 0.77
N LEU A 6 -0.91 -2.84 2.04
CA LEU A 6 0.07 -3.79 2.55
C LEU A 6 -0.64 -5.05 3.01
N THR A 7 -0.14 -6.17 2.59
CA THR A 7 -0.64 -7.45 3.07
C THR A 7 0.26 -7.91 4.19
N VAL A 8 -0.33 -8.18 5.34
CA VAL A 8 0.41 -8.56 6.53
C VAL A 8 0.07 -10.00 6.87
N LYS A 9 1.07 -10.76 7.24
CA LYS A 9 0.89 -12.17 7.58
C LYS A 9 -0.13 -12.32 8.70
N ASN A 10 -0.94 -13.34 8.58
CA ASN A 10 -1.93 -13.69 9.61
C ASN A 10 -2.99 -12.62 9.81
N THR A 11 -3.14 -11.74 8.84
CA THR A 11 -4.14 -10.70 8.91
C THR A 11 -5.07 -10.83 7.70
N PRO A 12 -6.36 -10.94 7.91
CA PRO A 12 -7.28 -11.18 6.79
C PRO A 12 -7.51 -9.95 5.91
N PHE A 13 -7.20 -8.77 6.42
CA PHE A 13 -7.45 -7.55 5.66
C PHE A 13 -6.16 -6.79 5.44
N PRO A 14 -6.01 -6.19 4.25
CA PRO A 14 -4.83 -5.37 4.01
C PRO A 14 -4.89 -4.09 4.82
N ILE A 15 -3.72 -3.55 5.10
CA ILE A 15 -3.60 -2.26 5.71
C ILE A 15 -3.43 -1.25 4.59
N SER A 16 -4.24 -0.22 4.59
CA SER A 16 -4.22 0.76 3.51
C SER A 16 -3.83 2.14 4.02
N VAL A 17 -2.98 2.81 3.27
CA VAL A 17 -2.68 4.21 3.53
C VAL A 17 -2.84 4.96 2.22
N GLN A 18 -3.18 6.23 2.33
CA GLN A 18 -3.42 7.06 1.16
C GLN A 18 -2.42 8.18 1.09
N ARG A 19 -2.04 8.52 -0.13
CA ARG A 19 -1.16 9.64 -0.39
C ARG A 19 -1.73 10.47 -1.51
N LYS A 20 -1.47 11.76 -1.47
CA LYS A 20 -2.07 12.68 -2.42
C LYS A 20 -1.36 12.71 -3.75
N THR A 21 -0.07 12.48 -3.76
CA THR A 21 0.70 12.57 -5.00
C THR A 21 1.32 11.24 -5.35
N ALA A 22 1.58 11.07 -6.64
CA ALA A 22 2.24 9.88 -7.11
C ALA A 22 3.63 9.73 -6.53
N GLU A 23 4.32 10.85 -6.37
CA GLU A 23 5.67 10.83 -5.83
C GLU A 23 5.70 10.34 -4.40
N ASP A 24 4.78 10.83 -3.59
CA ASP A 24 4.70 10.39 -2.21
C ASP A 24 4.32 8.92 -2.13
N ALA A 25 3.39 8.51 -2.96
CA ALA A 25 2.97 7.12 -2.97
C ALA A 25 4.11 6.20 -3.36
N ASP A 26 4.87 6.60 -4.36
CA ASP A 26 6.00 5.81 -4.79
C ASP A 26 7.08 5.76 -3.71
N ALA A 27 7.29 6.86 -3.03
CA ALA A 27 8.27 6.90 -1.95
C ALA A 27 7.89 5.91 -0.85
N VAL A 28 6.62 5.85 -0.52
CA VAL A 28 6.14 4.89 0.49
C VAL A 28 6.34 3.47 -0.01
N PHE A 29 6.00 3.23 -1.26
CA PHE A 29 6.15 1.92 -1.85
C PHE A 29 7.61 1.46 -1.80
N GLN A 30 8.54 2.33 -2.18
CA GLN A 30 9.96 2.01 -2.17
C GLN A 30 10.47 1.77 -0.75
N LEU A 31 9.98 2.57 0.19
CA LEU A 31 10.37 2.39 1.58
C LEU A 31 9.96 1.01 2.08
N ILE A 32 8.75 0.60 1.73
CA ILE A 32 8.26 -0.70 2.16
C ILE A 32 9.02 -1.83 1.47
N LEU A 33 9.31 -1.67 0.19
CA LEU A 33 10.10 -2.67 -0.52
C LEU A 33 11.47 -2.85 0.12
N ALA A 34 12.10 -1.75 0.45
CA ALA A 34 13.41 -1.80 1.08
C ALA A 34 13.34 -2.49 2.44
N ALA A 35 12.30 -2.20 3.19
CA ALA A 35 12.12 -2.81 4.49
C ALA A 35 11.86 -4.30 4.37
N MET A 36 11.07 -4.71 3.39
CA MET A 36 10.80 -6.11 3.16
C MET A 36 12.05 -6.86 2.76
N SER A 37 12.89 -6.22 1.95
CA SER A 37 14.08 -6.84 1.41
C SER A 37 15.18 -6.97 2.45
N SER A 38 15.39 -5.93 3.23
CA SER A 38 16.51 -5.87 4.17
C SER A 38 16.13 -6.16 5.61
N GLY A 39 14.84 -6.06 5.92
CA GLY A 39 14.39 -6.18 7.30
C GLY A 39 14.61 -4.93 8.11
N LYS A 40 15.01 -3.85 7.48
CA LYS A 40 15.26 -2.59 8.17
C LYS A 40 14.55 -1.46 7.47
N PRO A 41 13.89 -0.58 8.21
CA PRO A 41 13.76 -0.64 9.67
C PRO A 41 12.86 -1.79 10.08
N GLU A 42 13.05 -2.26 11.27
CA GLU A 42 12.27 -3.37 11.79
C GLU A 42 10.80 -3.00 11.89
N ILE A 43 10.53 -1.77 12.26
CA ILE A 43 9.17 -1.26 12.34
C ILE A 43 9.00 -0.17 11.28
N VAL A 44 8.01 -0.33 10.44
CA VAL A 44 7.69 0.64 9.41
C VAL A 44 6.51 1.47 9.89
N GLU A 45 6.70 2.78 9.96
CA GLU A 45 5.64 3.69 10.37
C GLU A 45 5.13 4.46 9.17
N LEU A 46 3.83 4.49 9.01
CA LEU A 46 3.20 5.12 7.87
C LEU A 46 2.08 6.05 8.31
N LYS A 47 1.90 7.12 7.56
CA LYS A 47 0.81 8.05 7.78
C LYS A 47 -0.14 8.00 6.60
N CYS A 48 -1.41 8.10 6.89
CA CYS A 48 -2.43 8.18 5.87
C CYS A 48 -2.83 9.62 5.65
N GLU A 49 -2.86 10.05 4.41
CA GLU A 49 -3.23 11.42 4.06
C GLU A 49 -4.65 11.55 3.56
N GLY A 50 -5.46 10.53 3.79
CA GLY A 50 -6.85 10.58 3.35
C GLY A 50 -7.72 11.43 4.25
N LYS A 51 -9.01 11.21 4.17
CA LYS A 51 -9.97 11.96 4.98
C LYS A 51 -9.74 11.76 6.45
N THR A 52 -9.31 10.58 6.83
CA THR A 52 -9.06 10.27 8.21
C THR A 52 -7.57 10.20 8.42
N GLU A 53 -7.08 11.01 9.32
CA GLU A 53 -5.68 10.93 9.70
C GLU A 53 -5.48 9.70 10.53
N LYS A 54 -4.50 8.90 10.17
CA LYS A 54 -4.14 7.76 11.00
C LYS A 54 -2.68 7.43 10.79
N LYS A 55 -2.11 6.84 11.80
CA LYS A 55 -0.75 6.35 11.75
C LYS A 55 -0.78 4.85 11.91
N ILE A 56 0.09 4.21 11.18
CA ILE A 56 0.18 2.76 11.18
C ILE A 56 1.62 2.38 11.43
N ALA A 57 1.82 1.40 12.29
CA ALA A 57 3.15 0.85 12.48
C ALA A 57 3.04 -0.65 12.23
N VAL A 58 3.92 -1.18 11.43
CA VAL A 58 3.87 -2.58 11.09
C VAL A 58 5.30 -3.13 11.07
N ARG A 59 5.44 -4.36 11.50
CA ARG A 59 6.74 -5.00 11.54
C ARG A 59 7.12 -5.43 10.13
N ALA A 60 8.31 -5.04 9.69
CA ALA A 60 8.73 -5.33 8.33
C ALA A 60 8.70 -6.80 8.00
N SER A 61 9.07 -7.64 8.96
CA SER A 61 9.10 -9.08 8.73
C SER A 61 7.71 -9.69 8.54
N GLU A 62 6.68 -8.95 8.90
CA GLU A 62 5.31 -9.43 8.77
C GLU A 62 4.64 -9.00 7.48
N ILE A 63 5.28 -8.14 6.71
CA ILE A 63 4.70 -7.67 5.46
C ILE A 63 4.99 -8.70 4.38
N SER A 64 3.94 -9.23 3.78
CA SER A 64 4.09 -10.22 2.73
C SER A 64 3.88 -9.64 1.34
N GLY A 65 3.31 -8.46 1.25
CA GLY A 65 3.13 -7.84 -0.05
C GLY A 65 2.77 -6.38 0.07
N VAL A 66 2.98 -5.63 -1.01
CA VAL A 66 2.64 -4.23 -1.05
C VAL A 66 2.22 -3.88 -2.47
N GLN A 67 1.21 -3.07 -2.60
CA GLN A 67 0.81 -2.59 -3.91
C GLN A 67 0.41 -1.13 -3.79
N VAL A 68 0.58 -0.41 -4.89
CA VAL A 68 0.15 0.96 -4.96
C VAL A 68 -0.77 1.10 -6.17
N ALA A 69 -1.85 1.82 -6.01
CA ALA A 69 -2.81 2.02 -7.07
C ALA A 69 -3.36 3.43 -7.01
N GLN A 70 -3.60 3.99 -8.17
CA GLN A 70 -4.26 5.27 -8.23
C GLN A 70 -5.75 5.01 -8.15
N ARG A 71 -6.40 5.71 -7.24
CA ARG A 71 -7.83 5.58 -7.07
C ARG A 71 -8.51 6.90 -7.25
N ASP A 72 -9.17 7.03 -8.35
CA ASP A 72 -10.06 8.15 -8.58
C ASP A 72 -11.46 7.63 -8.35
N GLY A 73 -12.30 8.47 -7.88
CA GLY A 73 -13.65 8.06 -7.64
C GLY A 73 -14.29 7.42 -8.85
N VAL A 74 -13.90 7.89 -9.99
CA VAL A 74 -14.51 7.41 -11.22
C VAL A 74 -13.91 6.12 -11.71
N ALA A 75 -12.69 5.91 -11.38
CA ALA A 75 -12.00 4.74 -11.87
C ALA A 75 -12.72 3.47 -11.56
N THR A 76 -13.39 3.50 -10.48
CA THR A 76 -14.12 2.32 -10.07
C THR A 76 -15.23 2.01 -11.02
N GLY A 77 -15.62 2.99 -11.79
CA GLY A 77 -16.66 2.78 -12.75
C GLY A 77 -16.32 1.73 -13.76
N SER A 78 -15.07 1.47 -13.91
CA SER A 78 -14.68 0.44 -14.83
C SER A 78 -15.23 -0.92 -14.40
N GLY A 79 -15.53 -1.04 -13.15
CA GLY A 79 -16.10 -2.27 -12.67
C GLY A 79 -15.14 -3.41 -12.63
N ARG A 80 -13.89 -3.17 -12.92
CA ARG A 80 -12.93 -4.24 -12.93
C ARG A 80 -11.87 -4.00 -11.87
N PRO A 81 -11.62 -5.02 -11.07
CA PRO A 81 -10.60 -4.89 -10.04
C PRO A 81 -9.23 -4.81 -10.67
N PRO A 82 -8.50 -3.74 -10.42
CA PRO A 82 -7.16 -3.62 -10.97
C PRO A 82 -6.24 -4.75 -10.57
N GLY A 83 -6.42 -5.24 -9.37
CA GLY A 83 -5.60 -6.35 -8.93
C GLY A 83 -5.80 -7.58 -9.76
N PHE A 84 -7.01 -7.77 -10.20
CA PHE A 84 -7.32 -8.91 -11.04
C PHE A 84 -6.56 -8.84 -12.35
N PHE A 85 -6.49 -7.66 -12.92
CA PHE A 85 -5.75 -7.48 -14.14
C PHE A 85 -4.28 -7.65 -13.93
N ALA A 86 -3.80 -7.17 -12.83
CA ALA A 86 -2.38 -7.32 -12.56
C ALA A 86 -2.01 -8.78 -12.53
N LEU A 87 -2.86 -9.60 -11.97
CA LEU A 87 -2.59 -11.03 -11.94
C LEU A 87 -2.58 -11.63 -13.30
N THR A 88 -3.51 -11.22 -14.14
CA THR A 88 -3.59 -11.81 -15.44
C THR A 88 -2.51 -11.31 -16.38
N SER A 89 -2.01 -10.13 -16.13
CA SER A 89 -1.01 -9.57 -17.01
C SER A 89 0.36 -10.12 -16.72
N GLU A 90 0.50 -10.87 -15.70
CA GLU A 90 1.75 -11.49 -15.42
C GLU A 90 1.85 -12.84 -16.12
#